data_4a4e6ec5af3db7aae8c54991bf631391
#
_entry.id   4a4e6ec5af3db7aae8c54991bf631391
#
_cell.length_a   1.000
_cell.length_b   1.000
_cell.length_c   1.000
_cell.angle_alpha   90.00
_cell.angle_beta   90.00
_cell.angle_gamma   90.00
#
_symmetry.space_group_name_H-M   'P 1'
#
loop_
_entity.id
_entity.type
_entity.pdbx_description
1 polymer ?
#
loop_
_entity_poly.entity_id
_entity_poly.type
_entity_poly.pdbx_seq_one_letter_code
_entity_poly.pdbx_strand_id
1 'polypeptide(L)'
;MDNVLNEIYEDWFFRDNIADSLPMAKYLAPRIKEYLNISSVFDVGCATGHWLSVYENEGLEVSGLEGTTNSIPHMMVDASKIDIHDLREPYQKNHNVDLVYSIEVAEHIEPEFVDNYVDALTRHDAPYILMTAAPPGQGGHGHFNLQYKEYWIDKMQAKGYSIYEEFEDKIIEWCKIARETSNASVEFLRVAVDGDGTGLAAGQVRQAANWLTHDDALEGNFDKLVHKEWNNIWIPFWFPGNMMAFKK
;
A
#
# COMPACT_ATOMS: atom_id res chain seq x y z
N MET A 1 24.26 -14.66 3.39
CA MET A 1 24.01 -13.52 4.30
C MET A 1 22.74 -13.85 5.02
N ASP A 2 22.79 -13.91 6.35
CA ASP A 2 21.58 -14.08 7.12
C ASP A 2 20.74 -12.82 6.88
N ASN A 3 19.61 -13.00 6.21
CA ASN A 3 18.76 -11.87 5.84
C ASN A 3 17.98 -11.46 7.08
N VAL A 4 18.39 -10.37 7.72
CA VAL A 4 17.71 -9.79 8.91
C VAL A 4 16.21 -9.59 8.65
N LEU A 5 15.80 -9.35 7.41
CA LEU A 5 14.40 -9.24 7.04
C LEU A 5 13.62 -10.54 7.27
N ASN A 6 14.28 -11.71 7.17
CA ASN A 6 13.63 -13.00 7.48
C ASN A 6 13.31 -13.16 8.99
N GLU A 7 14.01 -12.43 9.87
CA GLU A 7 13.71 -12.43 11.31
C GLU A 7 12.59 -11.45 11.66
N ILE A 8 12.42 -10.38 10.87
CA ILE A 8 11.37 -9.37 11.05
C ILE A 8 10.06 -9.85 10.46
N TYR A 9 10.09 -10.42 9.25
CA TYR A 9 8.92 -10.85 8.51
C TYR A 9 8.81 -12.38 8.51
N GLU A 10 8.13 -12.90 9.52
CA GLU A 10 7.88 -14.33 9.69
C GLU A 10 6.65 -14.79 8.88
N ASP A 11 6.44 -16.11 8.81
CA ASP A 11 5.35 -16.76 8.06
C ASP A 11 3.94 -16.19 8.35
N TRP A 12 3.65 -15.85 9.60
CA TRP A 12 2.36 -15.28 9.99
C TRP A 12 2.08 -13.92 9.30
N PHE A 13 3.12 -13.10 9.13
CA PHE A 13 2.99 -11.79 8.48
C PHE A 13 2.45 -11.91 7.05
N PHE A 14 2.98 -12.86 6.28
CA PHE A 14 2.57 -13.05 4.89
C PHE A 14 1.15 -13.58 4.76
N ARG A 15 0.71 -14.45 5.66
CA ARG A 15 -0.68 -14.95 5.67
C ARG A 15 -1.68 -13.85 6.01
N ASP A 16 -1.39 -13.05 7.01
CA ASP A 16 -2.27 -11.96 7.45
C ASP A 16 -2.32 -10.84 6.40
N ASN A 17 -1.19 -10.51 5.79
CA ASN A 17 -1.10 -9.51 4.72
C ASN A 17 -2.00 -9.84 3.52
N ILE A 18 -2.06 -11.12 3.10
CA ILE A 18 -2.98 -11.56 2.03
C ILE A 18 -4.43 -11.31 2.42
N ALA A 19 -4.82 -11.69 3.64
CA ALA A 19 -6.20 -11.55 4.10
C ALA A 19 -6.64 -10.09 4.13
N ASP A 20 -5.74 -9.20 4.57
CA ASP A 20 -6.05 -7.79 4.77
C ASP A 20 -6.07 -6.98 3.46
N SER A 21 -5.17 -7.25 2.52
CA SER A 21 -5.01 -6.38 1.36
C SER A 21 -5.50 -6.96 0.03
N LEU A 22 -5.68 -8.28 -0.10
CA LEU A 22 -6.22 -8.88 -1.32
C LEU A 22 -7.64 -8.38 -1.70
N PRO A 23 -8.59 -8.17 -0.77
CA PRO A 23 -9.89 -7.59 -1.11
C PRO A 23 -9.77 -6.18 -1.69
N MET A 24 -8.86 -5.36 -1.15
CA MET A 24 -8.57 -4.02 -1.67
C MET A 24 -7.96 -4.11 -3.07
N ALA A 25 -6.99 -5.00 -3.28
CA ALA A 25 -6.38 -5.23 -4.59
C ALA A 25 -7.43 -5.60 -5.64
N LYS A 26 -8.32 -6.55 -5.34
CA LYS A 26 -9.42 -6.96 -6.24
C LYS A 26 -10.37 -5.83 -6.61
N TYR A 27 -10.54 -4.86 -5.73
CA TYR A 27 -11.39 -3.72 -6.00
C TYR A 27 -10.67 -2.61 -6.79
N LEU A 28 -9.44 -2.28 -6.42
CA LEU A 28 -8.71 -1.14 -6.98
C LEU A 28 -7.94 -1.46 -8.26
N ALA A 29 -7.28 -2.62 -8.36
CA ALA A 29 -6.39 -2.91 -9.48
C ALA A 29 -7.09 -2.85 -10.86
N PRO A 30 -8.30 -3.41 -11.06
CA PRO A 30 -8.99 -3.29 -12.35
C PRO A 30 -9.32 -1.82 -12.70
N ARG A 31 -9.66 -1.01 -11.71
CA ARG A 31 -9.97 0.41 -11.88
C ARG A 31 -8.74 1.24 -12.21
N ILE A 32 -7.62 0.96 -11.55
CA ILE A 32 -6.32 1.58 -11.82
C ILE A 32 -5.89 1.25 -13.25
N LYS A 33 -5.96 -0.03 -13.64
CA LYS A 33 -5.66 -0.49 -15.00
C LYS A 33 -6.45 0.29 -16.04
N GLU A 34 -7.78 0.37 -15.88
CA GLU A 34 -8.66 1.05 -16.82
C GLU A 34 -8.39 2.56 -16.87
N TYR A 35 -8.27 3.21 -15.72
CA TYR A 35 -8.07 4.65 -15.63
C TYR A 35 -6.75 5.11 -16.25
N LEU A 36 -5.65 4.40 -15.94
CA LEU A 36 -4.31 4.72 -16.45
C LEU A 36 -4.06 4.11 -17.84
N ASN A 37 -4.92 3.20 -18.31
CA ASN A 37 -4.76 2.46 -19.57
C ASN A 37 -3.39 1.76 -19.66
N ILE A 38 -3.03 1.02 -18.62
CA ILE A 38 -1.74 0.33 -18.46
C ILE A 38 -1.82 -1.14 -18.87
N SER A 39 -0.67 -1.69 -19.25
CA SER A 39 -0.50 -3.09 -19.66
C SER A 39 0.54 -3.84 -18.82
N SER A 40 1.32 -3.14 -18.02
CA SER A 40 2.42 -3.71 -17.23
C SER A 40 2.61 -3.01 -15.89
N VAL A 41 2.97 -3.80 -14.86
CA VAL A 41 3.16 -3.33 -13.48
C VAL A 41 4.43 -3.94 -12.89
N PHE A 42 5.18 -3.13 -12.15
CA PHE A 42 6.28 -3.56 -11.29
C PHE A 42 5.97 -3.16 -9.84
N ASP A 43 5.97 -4.13 -8.93
CA ASP A 43 5.65 -3.93 -7.52
C ASP A 43 6.92 -3.96 -6.67
N VAL A 44 7.23 -2.86 -5.98
CA VAL A 44 8.39 -2.72 -5.10
C VAL A 44 7.99 -3.01 -3.66
N GLY A 45 8.46 -4.14 -3.11
CA GLY A 45 8.03 -4.67 -1.83
C GLY A 45 6.71 -5.43 -1.95
N CYS A 46 6.66 -6.35 -2.91
CA CYS A 46 5.41 -7.00 -3.32
C CYS A 46 4.87 -8.04 -2.32
N ALA A 47 5.57 -8.32 -1.22
CA ALA A 47 5.23 -9.34 -0.24
C ALA A 47 4.93 -10.69 -0.91
N THR A 48 3.69 -11.14 -0.91
CA THR A 48 3.25 -12.40 -1.55
C THR A 48 2.84 -12.24 -3.01
N GLY A 49 3.01 -11.06 -3.60
CA GLY A 49 2.54 -10.77 -4.95
C GLY A 49 1.02 -10.80 -5.12
N HIS A 50 0.24 -10.62 -4.04
CA HIS A 50 -1.22 -10.69 -4.11
C HIS A 50 -1.82 -9.56 -4.98
N TRP A 51 -1.26 -8.36 -4.99
CA TRP A 51 -1.63 -7.30 -5.93
C TRP A 51 -1.26 -7.68 -7.37
N LEU A 52 -0.04 -8.18 -7.57
CA LEU A 52 0.42 -8.65 -8.89
C LEU A 52 -0.48 -9.75 -9.43
N SER A 53 -0.96 -10.69 -8.57
CA SER A 53 -1.86 -11.75 -9.00
C SER A 53 -3.19 -11.21 -9.54
N VAL A 54 -3.70 -10.11 -8.98
CA VAL A 54 -4.92 -9.46 -9.48
C VAL A 54 -4.65 -8.79 -10.83
N TYR A 55 -3.54 -8.03 -10.96
CA TYR A 55 -3.17 -7.43 -12.24
C TYR A 55 -2.92 -8.48 -13.33
N GLU A 56 -2.27 -9.60 -12.98
CA GLU A 56 -2.04 -10.70 -13.91
C GLU A 56 -3.37 -11.32 -14.39
N ASN A 57 -4.33 -11.55 -13.48
CA ASN A 57 -5.68 -12.02 -13.83
C ASN A 57 -6.45 -11.03 -14.72
N GLU A 58 -6.13 -9.73 -14.62
CA GLU A 58 -6.64 -8.69 -15.50
C GLU A 58 -5.87 -8.62 -16.84
N GLY A 59 -4.90 -9.49 -17.07
CA GLY A 59 -4.14 -9.61 -18.32
C GLY A 59 -2.95 -8.67 -18.46
N LEU A 60 -2.41 -8.11 -17.35
CA LEU A 60 -1.20 -7.30 -17.38
C LEU A 60 0.06 -8.18 -17.30
N GLU A 61 1.15 -7.68 -17.86
CA GLU A 61 2.48 -8.18 -17.56
C GLU A 61 2.87 -7.72 -16.14
N VAL A 62 3.31 -8.66 -15.29
CA VAL A 62 3.63 -8.37 -13.89
C VAL A 62 5.01 -8.84 -13.53
N SER A 63 5.69 -8.05 -12.74
CA SER A 63 6.94 -8.39 -12.08
C SER A 63 7.08 -7.60 -10.77
N GLY A 64 8.00 -8.00 -9.91
CA GLY A 64 8.14 -7.32 -8.63
C GLY A 64 9.47 -7.59 -7.95
N LEU A 65 9.61 -6.97 -6.81
CA LEU A 65 10.78 -7.03 -5.95
C LEU A 65 10.33 -7.27 -4.52
N GLU A 66 11.01 -8.18 -3.82
CA GLU A 66 10.73 -8.52 -2.43
C GLU A 66 12.02 -8.70 -1.63
N GLY A 67 12.04 -8.18 -0.40
CA GLY A 67 13.25 -8.17 0.43
C GLY A 67 13.57 -9.49 1.12
N THR A 68 12.59 -10.38 1.28
CA THR A 68 12.73 -11.60 2.09
C THR A 68 12.34 -12.86 1.33
N THR A 69 13.07 -13.95 1.58
CA THR A 69 12.73 -15.26 1.02
C THR A 69 11.56 -15.95 1.73
N ASN A 70 11.15 -15.47 2.90
CA ASN A 70 10.00 -16.02 3.64
C ASN A 70 8.67 -15.81 2.90
N SER A 71 8.61 -14.87 1.97
CA SER A 71 7.44 -14.65 1.11
C SER A 71 7.23 -15.76 0.07
N ILE A 72 8.31 -16.44 -0.36
CA ILE A 72 8.30 -17.39 -1.48
C ILE A 72 7.26 -18.51 -1.33
N PRO A 73 7.09 -19.17 -0.16
CA PRO A 73 6.07 -20.21 0.01
C PRO A 73 4.63 -19.71 -0.13
N HIS A 74 4.42 -18.39 -0.03
CA HIS A 74 3.10 -17.73 -0.06
C HIS A 74 2.84 -16.96 -1.35
N MET A 75 3.76 -17.03 -2.33
CA MET A 75 3.63 -16.30 -3.60
C MET A 75 2.34 -16.67 -4.35
N MET A 76 1.61 -15.65 -4.77
CA MET A 76 0.37 -15.76 -5.54
C MET A 76 0.60 -15.58 -7.05
N VAL A 77 1.84 -15.30 -7.45
CA VAL A 77 2.32 -15.27 -8.84
C VAL A 77 3.52 -16.22 -8.97
N ASP A 78 3.92 -16.53 -10.20
CA ASP A 78 5.14 -17.31 -10.42
C ASP A 78 6.34 -16.58 -9.79
N ALA A 79 7.03 -17.25 -8.87
CA ALA A 79 8.17 -16.69 -8.15
C ALA A 79 9.32 -16.26 -9.10
N SER A 80 9.38 -16.78 -10.31
CA SER A 80 10.36 -16.34 -11.32
C SER A 80 10.13 -14.90 -11.81
N LYS A 81 8.98 -14.30 -11.54
CA LYS A 81 8.65 -12.90 -11.83
C LYS A 81 9.11 -11.93 -10.74
N ILE A 82 9.58 -12.48 -9.61
CA ILE A 82 9.95 -11.70 -8.44
C ILE A 82 11.46 -11.75 -8.23
N ASP A 83 12.07 -10.59 -8.14
CA ASP A 83 13.46 -10.45 -7.72
C ASP A 83 13.54 -10.40 -6.20
N ILE A 84 14.30 -11.30 -5.59
CA ILE A 84 14.63 -11.20 -4.17
C ILE A 84 15.80 -10.23 -4.01
N HIS A 85 15.53 -9.07 -3.41
CA HIS A 85 16.51 -8.01 -3.25
C HIS A 85 16.19 -7.11 -2.05
N ASP A 86 17.17 -6.88 -1.21
CA ASP A 86 17.09 -5.99 -0.07
C ASP A 86 17.22 -4.53 -0.52
N LEU A 87 16.21 -3.70 -0.24
CA LEU A 87 16.17 -2.28 -0.62
C LEU A 87 17.20 -1.40 0.13
N ARG A 88 17.90 -1.96 1.13
CA ARG A 88 19.09 -1.31 1.71
C ARG A 88 20.28 -1.30 0.73
N GLU A 89 20.26 -2.13 -0.28
CA GLU A 89 21.25 -2.17 -1.35
C GLU A 89 20.68 -1.57 -2.65
N PRO A 90 21.51 -0.93 -3.50
CA PRO A 90 21.05 -0.37 -4.76
C PRO A 90 20.51 -1.44 -5.71
N TYR A 91 19.24 -1.37 -6.08
CA TYR A 91 18.66 -2.23 -7.10
C TYR A 91 19.12 -1.79 -8.48
N GLN A 92 19.57 -2.72 -9.35
CA GLN A 92 20.25 -2.40 -10.60
C GLN A 92 19.46 -2.76 -11.87
N LYS A 93 18.44 -3.61 -11.78
CA LYS A 93 17.66 -3.99 -12.95
C LYS A 93 16.70 -2.87 -13.37
N ASN A 94 16.36 -2.85 -14.65
CA ASN A 94 15.38 -1.95 -15.23
C ASN A 94 14.33 -2.77 -15.96
N HIS A 95 13.06 -2.48 -15.73
CA HIS A 95 11.92 -3.10 -16.39
C HIS A 95 11.17 -2.02 -17.19
N ASN A 96 10.74 -2.34 -18.39
CA ASN A 96 9.90 -1.45 -19.19
C ASN A 96 8.45 -1.69 -18.74
N VAL A 97 7.94 -0.82 -17.85
CA VAL A 97 6.61 -0.97 -17.25
C VAL A 97 5.85 0.35 -17.29
N ASP A 98 4.52 0.26 -17.27
CA ASP A 98 3.65 1.43 -17.30
C ASP A 98 3.40 2.00 -15.89
N LEU A 99 3.38 1.15 -14.87
CA LEU A 99 3.15 1.54 -13.48
C LEU A 99 4.16 0.87 -12.56
N VAL A 100 4.83 1.66 -11.74
CA VAL A 100 5.51 1.18 -10.54
C VAL A 100 4.59 1.35 -9.34
N TYR A 101 4.47 0.30 -8.56
CA TYR A 101 3.58 0.20 -7.43
C TYR A 101 4.37 -0.11 -6.15
N SER A 102 4.02 0.51 -5.00
CA SER A 102 4.68 0.22 -3.72
C SER A 102 3.77 0.62 -2.56
N ILE A 103 3.16 -0.36 -1.92
CA ILE A 103 2.14 -0.13 -0.88
C ILE A 103 2.63 -0.65 0.46
N GLU A 104 2.64 0.26 1.46
CA GLU A 104 3.09 -0.01 2.84
C GLU A 104 4.52 -0.59 2.88
N VAL A 105 5.44 0.12 2.24
CA VAL A 105 6.87 -0.23 2.19
C VAL A 105 7.74 0.92 2.67
N ALA A 106 7.42 2.15 2.30
CA ALA A 106 8.25 3.34 2.53
C ALA A 106 8.61 3.56 4.02
N GLU A 107 7.66 3.28 4.91
CA GLU A 107 7.81 3.38 6.37
C GLU A 107 8.73 2.32 6.99
N HIS A 108 8.98 1.23 6.26
CA HIS A 108 9.87 0.16 6.70
C HIS A 108 11.33 0.36 6.26
N ILE A 109 11.59 1.38 5.43
CA ILE A 109 12.93 1.70 4.93
C ILE A 109 13.59 2.67 5.89
N GLU A 110 14.68 2.26 6.53
CA GLU A 110 15.44 3.12 7.42
C GLU A 110 15.93 4.39 6.69
N PRO A 111 15.99 5.56 7.36
CA PRO A 111 16.27 6.84 6.72
C PRO A 111 17.55 6.88 5.85
N GLU A 112 18.57 6.12 6.23
CA GLU A 112 19.83 6.04 5.48
C GLU A 112 19.72 5.30 4.14
N PHE A 113 18.67 4.48 3.93
CA PHE A 113 18.47 3.70 2.70
C PHE A 113 17.35 4.24 1.81
N VAL A 114 16.71 5.33 2.20
CA VAL A 114 15.60 5.93 1.45
C VAL A 114 15.96 6.25 0.00
N ASP A 115 17.19 6.69 -0.26
CA ASP A 115 17.61 7.02 -1.62
C ASP A 115 17.69 5.77 -2.51
N ASN A 116 18.07 4.61 -1.97
CA ASN A 116 18.05 3.32 -2.68
C ASN A 116 16.60 2.91 -3.00
N TYR A 117 15.67 3.09 -2.06
CA TYR A 117 14.25 2.82 -2.27
C TYR A 117 13.65 3.72 -3.35
N VAL A 118 13.89 5.03 -3.28
CA VAL A 118 13.40 5.99 -4.29
C VAL A 118 14.01 5.69 -5.65
N ASP A 119 15.28 5.29 -5.69
CA ASP A 119 15.93 4.84 -6.94
C ASP A 119 15.29 3.58 -7.48
N ALA A 120 14.92 2.61 -6.63
CA ALA A 120 14.20 1.41 -7.06
C ALA A 120 12.83 1.75 -7.66
N LEU A 121 12.10 2.72 -7.11
CA LEU A 121 10.82 3.18 -7.67
C LEU A 121 10.99 3.87 -9.03
N THR A 122 12.00 4.72 -9.19
CA THR A 122 12.09 5.67 -10.30
C THR A 122 12.95 5.20 -11.48
N ARG A 123 13.80 4.18 -11.28
CA ARG A 123 14.76 3.70 -12.28
C ARG A 123 14.13 3.11 -13.54
N HIS A 124 12.88 2.64 -13.43
CA HIS A 124 12.14 2.03 -14.54
C HIS A 124 11.65 3.06 -15.56
N ASP A 125 11.75 4.34 -15.24
CA ASP A 125 11.28 5.45 -16.08
C ASP A 125 9.79 5.34 -16.44
N ALA A 126 9.04 4.65 -15.60
CA ALA A 126 7.62 4.40 -15.79
C ALA A 126 6.83 5.71 -15.83
N PRO A 127 5.78 5.83 -16.67
CA PRO A 127 4.96 7.04 -16.70
C PRO A 127 4.20 7.29 -15.39
N TYR A 128 3.93 6.25 -14.61
CA TYR A 128 3.18 6.38 -13.36
C TYR A 128 3.86 5.65 -12.20
N ILE A 129 3.77 6.26 -11.02
CA ILE A 129 4.15 5.62 -9.75
C ILE A 129 3.00 5.82 -8.76
N LEU A 130 2.60 4.73 -8.07
CA LEU A 130 1.63 4.75 -6.98
C LEU A 130 2.27 4.14 -5.74
N MET A 131 2.36 4.93 -4.67
CA MET A 131 2.93 4.46 -3.41
C MET A 131 2.10 4.91 -2.21
N THR A 132 2.28 4.22 -1.08
CA THR A 132 1.84 4.71 0.22
C THR A 132 3.03 4.87 1.16
N ALA A 133 2.85 5.70 2.17
CA ALA A 133 3.79 5.86 3.27
C ALA A 133 3.04 6.24 4.56
N ALA A 134 3.28 5.52 5.63
CA ALA A 134 2.68 5.81 6.92
C ALA A 134 3.21 7.15 7.48
N PRO A 135 2.32 8.08 7.89
CA PRO A 135 2.72 9.37 8.45
C PRO A 135 3.15 9.25 9.91
N PRO A 136 3.82 10.28 10.47
CA PRO A 136 4.14 10.34 11.88
C PRO A 136 2.91 10.13 12.76
N GLY A 137 3.05 9.20 13.72
CA GLY A 137 1.98 8.81 14.64
C GLY A 137 1.16 7.59 14.21
N GLN A 138 1.37 7.06 13.01
CA GLN A 138 0.83 5.77 12.60
C GLN A 138 1.75 4.66 13.08
N GLY A 139 1.31 3.89 14.07
CA GLY A 139 2.02 2.71 14.54
C GLY A 139 1.98 1.57 13.53
N GLY A 140 2.89 0.62 13.67
CA GLY A 140 2.96 -0.58 12.82
C GLY A 140 4.19 -1.42 13.12
N HIS A 141 4.15 -2.69 12.74
CA HIS A 141 5.30 -3.59 12.90
C HIS A 141 6.42 -3.17 11.93
N GLY A 142 7.61 -2.86 12.46
CA GLY A 142 8.75 -2.48 11.63
C GLY A 142 8.65 -1.09 10.99
N HIS A 143 7.82 -0.18 11.52
CA HIS A 143 7.78 1.22 11.07
C HIS A 143 8.95 2.00 11.64
N PHE A 144 10.02 2.17 10.86
CA PHE A 144 11.23 2.88 11.27
C PHE A 144 11.28 4.33 10.76
N ASN A 145 10.52 4.64 9.70
CA ASN A 145 10.65 5.90 8.95
C ASN A 145 9.28 6.52 8.65
N LEU A 146 8.66 7.04 9.69
CA LEU A 146 7.37 7.73 9.58
C LEU A 146 7.58 9.17 9.13
N GLN A 147 7.25 9.48 7.89
CA GLN A 147 7.43 10.78 7.29
C GLN A 147 6.12 11.37 6.79
N TYR A 148 6.01 12.71 6.76
CA TYR A 148 4.91 13.39 6.09
C TYR A 148 5.01 13.23 4.57
N LYS A 149 3.88 13.38 3.86
CA LYS A 149 3.82 13.24 2.39
C LYS A 149 4.81 14.14 1.66
N GLU A 150 5.01 15.37 2.17
CA GLU A 150 5.91 16.36 1.60
C GLU A 150 7.35 15.83 1.45
N TYR A 151 7.81 15.04 2.42
CA TYR A 151 9.13 14.42 2.35
C TYR A 151 9.29 13.50 1.14
N TRP A 152 8.28 12.67 0.89
CA TRP A 152 8.28 11.74 -0.25
C TRP A 152 8.08 12.48 -1.57
N ILE A 153 7.21 13.48 -1.59
CA ILE A 153 6.96 14.34 -2.76
C ILE A 153 8.24 15.04 -3.20
N ASP A 154 8.99 15.63 -2.28
CA ASP A 154 10.26 16.31 -2.58
C ASP A 154 11.27 15.32 -3.22
N LYS A 155 11.36 14.10 -2.69
CA LYS A 155 12.24 13.07 -3.24
C LYS A 155 11.82 12.63 -4.65
N MET A 156 10.54 12.45 -4.90
CA MET A 156 10.01 12.07 -6.21
C MET A 156 10.17 13.19 -7.23
N GLN A 157 9.98 14.45 -6.82
CA GLN A 157 10.21 15.62 -7.67
C GLN A 157 11.69 15.77 -8.06
N ALA A 158 12.61 15.47 -7.15
CA ALA A 158 14.05 15.44 -7.46
C ALA A 158 14.42 14.38 -8.52
N LYS A 159 13.55 13.37 -8.72
CA LYS A 159 13.68 12.35 -9.79
C LYS A 159 12.87 12.67 -11.06
N GLY A 160 12.25 13.85 -11.12
CA GLY A 160 11.51 14.33 -12.30
C GLY A 160 10.04 13.87 -12.35
N TYR A 161 9.48 13.40 -11.25
CA TYR A 161 8.08 13.06 -11.13
C TYR A 161 7.30 14.21 -10.49
N SER A 162 6.06 14.39 -10.89
CA SER A 162 5.13 15.35 -10.29
C SER A 162 3.92 14.64 -9.71
N ILE A 163 3.33 15.20 -8.67
CA ILE A 163 2.07 14.70 -8.09
C ILE A 163 1.01 14.61 -9.19
N TYR A 164 0.22 13.54 -9.15
CA TYR A 164 -0.92 13.31 -10.04
C TYR A 164 -2.22 13.40 -9.23
N GLU A 165 -2.59 14.65 -8.85
CA GLU A 165 -3.72 14.94 -7.97
C GLU A 165 -5.04 14.35 -8.50
N GLU A 166 -5.30 14.46 -9.82
CA GLU A 166 -6.54 13.95 -10.40
C GLU A 166 -6.68 12.43 -10.24
N PHE A 167 -5.56 11.72 -10.23
CA PHE A 167 -5.57 10.28 -10.00
C PHE A 167 -5.70 9.95 -8.50
N GLU A 168 -5.07 10.71 -7.62
CA GLU A 168 -5.29 10.59 -6.17
C GLU A 168 -6.77 10.80 -5.82
N ASP A 169 -7.38 11.87 -6.31
CA ASP A 169 -8.80 12.17 -6.10
C ASP A 169 -9.69 11.02 -6.60
N LYS A 170 -9.32 10.41 -7.72
CA LYS A 170 -10.06 9.28 -8.29
C LYS A 170 -9.99 8.04 -7.42
N ILE A 171 -8.82 7.71 -6.90
CA ILE A 171 -8.65 6.59 -5.96
C ILE A 171 -9.44 6.86 -4.68
N ILE A 172 -9.39 8.08 -4.15
CA ILE A 172 -10.17 8.49 -2.98
C ILE A 172 -11.67 8.30 -3.22
N GLU A 173 -12.18 8.73 -4.39
CA GLU A 173 -13.58 8.53 -4.78
C GLU A 173 -13.94 7.04 -4.78
N TRP A 174 -13.11 6.18 -5.40
CA TRP A 174 -13.35 4.72 -5.41
C TRP A 174 -13.35 4.13 -4.00
N CYS A 175 -12.44 4.56 -3.14
CA CYS A 175 -12.41 4.12 -1.76
C CYS A 175 -13.67 4.52 -0.98
N LYS A 176 -14.21 5.73 -1.22
CA LYS A 176 -15.49 6.17 -0.64
C LYS A 176 -16.64 5.28 -1.10
N ILE A 177 -16.76 5.07 -2.41
CA ILE A 177 -17.78 4.19 -2.98
C ILE A 177 -17.69 2.78 -2.40
N ALA A 178 -16.48 2.20 -2.30
CA ALA A 178 -16.28 0.88 -1.72
C ALA A 178 -16.80 0.82 -0.27
N ARG A 179 -16.51 1.83 0.54
CA ARG A 179 -17.00 1.90 1.93
C ARG A 179 -18.50 2.06 2.03
N GLU A 180 -19.10 2.89 1.18
CA GLU A 180 -20.54 3.11 1.13
C GLU A 180 -21.30 1.85 0.68
N THR A 181 -20.66 0.99 -0.12
CA THR A 181 -21.26 -0.23 -0.67
C THR A 181 -20.80 -1.51 0.06
N SER A 182 -19.85 -1.41 0.98
CA SER A 182 -19.26 -2.53 1.71
C SER A 182 -19.83 -2.63 3.11
N ASN A 183 -20.01 -3.87 3.61
CA ASN A 183 -20.26 -4.18 5.01
C ASN A 183 -18.96 -4.46 5.77
N ALA A 184 -17.89 -3.79 5.45
CA ALA A 184 -16.64 -3.94 6.18
C ALA A 184 -16.91 -3.70 7.67
N SER A 185 -16.61 -4.68 8.51
CA SER A 185 -17.00 -4.65 9.91
C SER A 185 -16.33 -3.48 10.61
N VAL A 186 -17.13 -2.73 11.34
CA VAL A 186 -16.71 -1.67 12.25
C VAL A 186 -15.91 -2.23 13.43
N GLU A 187 -15.88 -3.56 13.58
CA GLU A 187 -15.17 -4.26 14.67
C GLU A 187 -13.72 -3.82 14.75
N PHE A 188 -13.02 -3.74 13.64
CA PHE A 188 -11.63 -3.26 13.59
C PHE A 188 -11.50 -1.79 14.03
N LEU A 189 -12.45 -0.94 13.64
CA LEU A 189 -12.48 0.47 14.08
C LEU A 189 -12.84 0.60 15.55
N ARG A 190 -13.72 -0.25 16.07
CA ARG A 190 -14.05 -0.30 17.51
C ARG A 190 -12.83 -0.70 18.33
N VAL A 191 -12.15 -1.77 17.98
CA VAL A 191 -10.90 -2.19 18.64
C VAL A 191 -9.84 -1.08 18.58
N ALA A 192 -9.79 -0.35 17.47
CA ALA A 192 -8.85 0.76 17.28
C ALA A 192 -9.17 1.98 18.16
N VAL A 193 -10.44 2.24 18.43
CA VAL A 193 -10.92 3.43 19.18
C VAL A 193 -11.08 3.15 20.66
N ASP A 194 -11.52 1.94 21.05
CA ASP A 194 -11.72 1.55 22.44
C ASP A 194 -10.42 1.31 23.23
N GLY A 195 -9.29 1.37 22.53
CA GLY A 195 -7.97 1.60 23.12
C GLY A 195 -7.60 0.72 24.30
N ASP A 196 -7.35 -0.57 24.07
CA ASP A 196 -6.60 -1.38 25.04
C ASP A 196 -5.08 -1.10 25.00
N GLY A 197 -4.65 -0.07 24.28
CA GLY A 197 -3.26 0.38 24.18
C GLY A 197 -2.39 -0.48 23.25
N THR A 198 -2.95 -1.51 22.62
CA THR A 198 -2.21 -2.38 21.68
C THR A 198 -2.51 -2.02 20.22
N GLY A 199 -3.42 -1.08 20.02
CA GLY A 199 -3.99 -0.79 18.73
C GLY A 199 -3.39 0.42 18.04
N LEU A 200 -4.17 0.96 17.16
CA LEU A 200 -3.86 2.05 16.26
C LEU A 200 -3.41 3.30 17.01
N ALA A 201 -2.30 3.87 16.60
CA ALA A 201 -1.83 5.15 17.11
C ALA A 201 -2.90 6.24 16.90
N ALA A 202 -2.90 7.26 17.76
CA ALA A 202 -3.87 8.37 17.72
C ALA A 202 -3.96 9.05 16.32
N GLY A 203 -2.93 8.92 15.48
CA GLY A 203 -2.91 9.37 14.09
C GLY A 203 -3.84 8.56 13.18
N GLN A 204 -3.93 7.25 13.38
CA GLN A 204 -4.83 6.37 12.61
C GLN A 204 -6.29 6.66 12.94
N VAL A 205 -6.59 6.92 14.22
CA VAL A 205 -7.93 7.36 14.64
C VAL A 205 -8.30 8.70 14.01
N ARG A 206 -7.36 9.66 13.91
CA ARG A 206 -7.60 10.94 13.24
C ARG A 206 -7.80 10.79 11.73
N GLN A 207 -7.12 9.85 11.08
CA GLN A 207 -7.36 9.55 9.66
C GLN A 207 -8.71 8.88 9.45
N ALA A 208 -9.13 7.98 10.33
CA ALA A 208 -10.49 7.42 10.31
C ALA A 208 -11.53 8.53 10.50
N ALA A 209 -11.26 9.51 11.37
CA ALA A 209 -12.14 10.65 11.60
C ALA A 209 -12.31 11.57 10.39
N ASN A 210 -11.35 11.64 9.46
CA ASN A 210 -11.50 12.37 8.21
C ASN A 210 -12.47 11.71 7.21
N TRP A 211 -12.84 10.45 7.44
CA TRP A 211 -13.79 9.68 6.61
C TRP A 211 -15.17 9.59 7.23
N LEU A 212 -15.22 9.65 8.56
CA LEU A 212 -16.42 9.94 9.34
C LEU A 212 -16.51 11.46 9.43
N THR A 213 -17.70 12.01 9.56
CA THR A 213 -17.75 13.38 10.04
C THR A 213 -17.06 13.43 11.41
N HIS A 214 -16.44 14.54 11.74
CA HIS A 214 -15.79 14.72 13.03
C HIS A 214 -16.71 14.35 14.22
N ASP A 215 -17.98 14.70 14.08
CA ASP A 215 -19.01 14.42 15.09
C ASP A 215 -19.34 12.93 15.19
N ASP A 216 -19.46 12.21 14.05
CA ASP A 216 -19.69 10.76 14.03
C ASP A 216 -18.56 9.97 14.71
N ALA A 217 -17.31 10.42 14.54
CA ALA A 217 -16.15 9.78 15.15
C ALA A 217 -16.10 10.03 16.67
N LEU A 218 -16.42 11.25 17.12
CA LEU A 218 -16.43 11.63 18.53
C LEU A 218 -17.59 10.98 19.32
N GLU A 219 -18.72 10.76 18.64
CA GLU A 219 -19.90 10.13 19.25
C GLU A 219 -19.84 8.59 19.20
N GLY A 220 -18.81 7.99 18.59
CA GLY A 220 -18.72 6.56 18.41
C GLY A 220 -19.76 5.99 17.43
N ASN A 221 -20.31 6.80 16.55
CA ASN A 221 -21.35 6.43 15.57
C ASN A 221 -20.80 5.59 14.40
N PHE A 222 -20.04 4.56 14.72
CA PHE A 222 -19.42 3.67 13.74
C PHE A 222 -20.44 2.82 12.97
N ASP A 223 -21.64 2.68 13.47
CA ASP A 223 -22.73 1.92 12.82
C ASP A 223 -23.13 2.52 11.46
N LYS A 224 -22.84 3.81 11.23
CA LYS A 224 -23.02 4.45 9.92
C LYS A 224 -22.05 3.93 8.85
N LEU A 225 -20.97 3.25 9.25
CA LEU A 225 -20.02 2.62 8.35
C LEU A 225 -20.45 1.20 7.94
N VAL A 226 -21.52 0.66 8.55
CA VAL A 226 -22.00 -0.69 8.30
C VAL A 226 -23.13 -0.65 7.29
N HIS A 227 -22.96 -1.30 6.15
CA HIS A 227 -24.00 -1.47 5.14
C HIS A 227 -24.69 -2.84 5.28
N LYS A 228 -25.95 -2.91 4.80
CA LYS A 228 -26.80 -4.08 4.96
C LYS A 228 -26.37 -5.30 4.15
N GLU A 229 -25.55 -5.09 3.12
CA GLU A 229 -25.08 -6.17 2.25
C GLU A 229 -23.55 -6.25 2.30
N TRP A 230 -23.03 -7.39 2.72
CA TRP A 230 -21.61 -7.67 2.78
C TRP A 230 -21.10 -8.07 1.39
N ASN A 231 -20.29 -7.24 0.77
CA ASN A 231 -19.68 -7.52 -0.53
C ASN A 231 -18.19 -7.90 -0.47
N ASN A 232 -17.66 -8.17 0.73
CA ASN A 232 -16.28 -8.57 0.98
C ASN A 232 -15.22 -7.57 0.44
N ILE A 233 -15.59 -6.30 0.26
CA ILE A 233 -14.64 -5.26 -0.10
C ILE A 233 -14.14 -4.63 1.20
N TRP A 234 -12.84 -4.81 1.46
CA TRP A 234 -12.15 -4.18 2.58
C TRP A 234 -11.10 -3.23 2.03
N ILE A 235 -11.21 -1.94 2.36
CA ILE A 235 -10.17 -0.93 2.12
C ILE A 235 -9.82 -0.32 3.46
N PRO A 236 -8.59 -0.52 3.96
CA PRO A 236 -8.14 0.08 5.20
C PRO A 236 -8.36 1.60 5.19
N PHE A 237 -8.81 2.14 6.30
CA PHE A 237 -9.17 3.56 6.40
C PHE A 237 -7.96 4.48 6.20
N TRP A 238 -6.76 4.04 6.51
CA TRP A 238 -5.52 4.79 6.36
C TRP A 238 -5.06 4.87 4.89
N PHE A 239 -5.40 3.89 4.05
CA PHE A 239 -4.89 3.79 2.69
C PHE A 239 -5.04 5.08 1.86
N PRO A 240 -6.22 5.71 1.74
CA PRO A 240 -6.34 6.92 0.95
C PRO A 240 -5.56 8.11 1.53
N GLY A 241 -5.37 8.12 2.86
CA GLY A 241 -4.60 9.16 3.54
C GLY A 241 -3.09 9.03 3.31
N ASN A 242 -2.59 7.79 3.17
CA ASN A 242 -1.17 7.50 2.99
C ASN A 242 -0.74 7.50 1.51
N MET A 243 -1.70 7.37 0.60
CA MET A 243 -1.46 7.19 -0.82
C MET A 243 -0.94 8.46 -1.49
N MET A 244 0.01 8.27 -2.39
CA MET A 244 0.58 9.29 -3.29
C MET A 244 0.69 8.71 -4.69
N ALA A 245 0.20 9.46 -5.67
CA ALA A 245 0.32 9.13 -7.08
C ALA A 245 1.19 10.15 -7.81
N PHE A 246 2.04 9.66 -8.68
CA PHE A 246 2.98 10.49 -9.44
C PHE A 246 2.89 10.19 -10.92
N LYS A 247 3.14 11.22 -11.72
CA LYS A 247 3.34 11.11 -13.17
C LYS A 247 4.62 11.78 -13.60
N LYS A 248 5.19 11.29 -14.70
CA LYS A 248 6.37 11.85 -15.34
C LYS A 248 6.05 13.04 -16.22
#